data_2770a6a1ca35f3dd5935af36b5c622b3
#
_entry.id   2770a6a1ca35f3dd5935af36b5c622b3
#
_cell.length_a   1.000
_cell.length_b   1.000
_cell.length_c   1.000
_cell.angle_alpha   90.00
_cell.angle_beta   90.00
_cell.angle_gamma   90.00
#
_symmetry.space_group_name_H-M   'P 1'
#
loop_
_entity.id
_entity.type
_entity.pdbx_description
1 polymer ?
#
loop_
_entity_poly.entity_id
_entity_poly.type
_entity_poly.pdbx_seq_one_letter_code
_entity_poly.pdbx_strand_id
1 'polypeptide(L)'
;MGLSEELFDRAVKVIPGGVNSPVRAYGAIGIAPRFIDRADGCHIYDVDGKEYVDYIDSWGPMILGHNFPEVKESVLKACEKGLSFGCATAIEVEMAEFICDHIPHVDMVRMVNSGTEAVMSAVRVARGFTGKNKIIKFAGCYHGHSDAMLVSAGSGVMTSGVPDSAGVPKGCTEDTMTAVYNDLDSVRALMEQADGQTAAVIVDAVGANMGVVPPKKGFLEGLRKLCDEYGALLIFDEVITGFRLAFGGAAEYFGVTPDLVTYGKIIGAGMPVGAYGGRREIMELVSPVGKVYQAGTLSGNPIAMAAGLTQLKYLYEHQEIYKNLEEKGKRLYGGMEKILAEKNLPYHINHVSSLGSLFFTEQEVVDYTSAKSSDTKAFSEYFKGMLAQGIHMAPSQFEAMFLSTAHTDEIIDQTLEAVRNYFTK
;
A
#
# COMPACT_ATOMS: atom_id res chain seq x y z
N MET A 1 20.04 24.44 15.16
CA MET A 1 18.76 24.12 14.53
C MET A 1 19.03 23.97 13.04
N GLY A 2 18.76 22.83 12.46
CA GLY A 2 18.90 22.61 11.03
C GLY A 2 17.75 23.23 10.25
N LEU A 3 17.89 23.33 8.94
CA LEU A 3 16.85 23.90 8.06
C LEU A 3 15.55 23.05 8.10
N SER A 4 15.66 21.74 8.25
CA SER A 4 14.49 20.85 8.45
C SER A 4 13.67 21.23 9.69
N GLU A 5 14.34 21.55 10.80
CA GLU A 5 13.66 21.98 12.04
C GLU A 5 12.97 23.34 11.86
N GLU A 6 13.65 24.31 11.23
CA GLU A 6 13.06 25.62 10.92
C GLU A 6 11.83 25.50 10.02
N LEU A 7 11.92 24.67 8.98
CA LEU A 7 10.79 24.39 8.06
C LEU A 7 9.63 23.72 8.80
N PHE A 8 9.89 22.80 9.72
CA PHE A 8 8.85 22.17 10.51
C PHE A 8 8.15 23.17 11.43
N ASP A 9 8.91 24.05 12.12
CA ASP A 9 8.35 25.13 12.95
C ASP A 9 7.46 26.10 12.14
N ARG A 10 7.76 26.31 10.88
CA ARG A 10 6.92 27.09 9.96
C ARG A 10 5.70 26.31 9.49
N ALA A 11 5.90 25.03 9.14
CA ALA A 11 4.84 24.17 8.61
C ALA A 11 3.69 23.95 9.61
N VAL A 12 3.99 23.72 10.90
CA VAL A 12 2.96 23.51 11.93
C VAL A 12 2.05 24.73 12.13
N LYS A 13 2.46 25.91 11.70
CA LYS A 13 1.64 27.14 11.78
C LYS A 13 0.58 27.22 10.68
N VAL A 14 0.75 26.50 9.57
CA VAL A 14 -0.07 26.64 8.36
C VAL A 14 -0.61 25.32 7.82
N ILE A 15 -0.06 24.19 8.27
CA ILE A 15 -0.49 22.84 7.90
C ILE A 15 -0.76 22.06 9.20
N PRO A 16 -1.90 21.38 9.34
CA PRO A 16 -2.19 20.59 10.53
C PRO A 16 -1.08 19.55 10.80
N GLY A 17 -0.41 19.64 11.96
CA GLY A 17 0.74 18.82 12.30
C GLY A 17 1.97 19.02 11.43
N GLY A 18 2.03 20.07 10.58
CA GLY A 18 3.14 20.40 9.70
C GLY A 18 3.27 19.51 8.45
N VAL A 19 2.30 18.63 8.17
CA VAL A 19 2.38 17.64 7.10
C VAL A 19 1.03 17.40 6.42
N ASN A 20 1.06 16.92 5.18
CA ASN A 20 -0.13 16.56 4.40
C ASN A 20 -0.52 15.06 4.54
N SER A 21 0.19 14.30 5.37
CA SER A 21 -0.16 12.93 5.75
C SER A 21 0.43 12.61 7.13
N PRO A 22 -0.36 12.04 8.09
CA PRO A 22 0.00 12.00 9.52
C PRO A 22 1.35 11.35 9.84
N VAL A 23 1.68 10.23 9.19
CA VAL A 23 2.92 9.47 9.46
C VAL A 23 4.17 10.30 9.16
N ARG A 24 4.11 11.23 8.20
CA ARG A 24 5.24 12.11 7.82
C ARG A 24 5.68 13.07 8.93
N ALA A 25 4.86 13.28 9.96
CA ALA A 25 5.20 14.15 11.09
C ALA A 25 6.18 13.54 12.10
N TYR A 26 6.55 12.25 11.95
CA TYR A 26 7.39 11.51 12.91
C TYR A 26 6.86 11.53 14.36
N GLY A 27 5.54 11.67 14.52
CA GLY A 27 4.91 11.77 15.85
C GLY A 27 5.21 10.59 16.76
N ALA A 28 5.24 9.36 16.23
CA ALA A 28 5.60 8.16 16.98
C ALA A 28 7.10 8.10 17.35
N ILE A 29 7.96 8.87 16.67
CA ILE A 29 9.42 8.89 16.88
C ILE A 29 9.82 10.00 17.86
N GLY A 30 9.08 11.11 17.87
CA GLY A 30 9.32 12.25 18.77
C GLY A 30 10.50 13.14 18.38
N ILE A 31 10.85 13.19 17.08
CA ILE A 31 11.82 14.13 16.49
C ILE A 31 11.18 14.89 15.33
N ALA A 32 11.75 16.02 14.94
CA ALA A 32 11.33 16.74 13.75
C ALA A 32 11.54 15.88 12.48
N PRO A 33 10.58 15.89 11.54
CA PRO A 33 10.74 15.15 10.28
C PRO A 33 11.85 15.76 9.43
N ARG A 34 12.42 14.95 8.54
CA ARG A 34 13.35 15.44 7.52
C ARG A 34 12.56 16.03 6.36
N PHE A 35 12.94 17.23 5.95
CA PHE A 35 12.40 17.87 4.74
C PHE A 35 13.33 17.49 3.58
N ILE A 36 12.77 16.82 2.58
CA ILE A 36 13.53 16.27 1.46
C ILE A 36 13.55 17.28 0.31
N ASP A 37 14.73 17.55 -0.23
CA ASP A 37 14.96 18.45 -1.35
C ASP A 37 14.93 17.72 -2.69
N ARG A 38 15.60 16.57 -2.78
CA ARG A 38 15.69 15.76 -4.00
C ARG A 38 15.86 14.28 -3.70
N ALA A 39 15.63 13.46 -4.72
CA ALA A 39 15.84 12.04 -4.66
C ALA A 39 16.40 11.51 -5.98
N ASP A 40 17.20 10.44 -5.93
CA ASP A 40 17.76 9.76 -7.11
C ASP A 40 18.09 8.29 -6.77
N GLY A 41 17.73 7.36 -7.65
CA GLY A 41 17.91 5.93 -7.39
C GLY A 41 17.25 5.51 -6.09
N CYS A 42 18.02 4.93 -5.16
CA CYS A 42 17.55 4.56 -3.82
C CYS A 42 17.94 5.59 -2.74
N HIS A 43 18.28 6.82 -3.12
CA HIS A 43 18.72 7.85 -2.19
C HIS A 43 17.78 9.04 -2.16
N ILE A 44 17.60 9.59 -0.96
CA ILE A 44 16.95 10.89 -0.73
C ILE A 44 17.94 11.83 -0.05
N TYR A 45 17.79 13.12 -0.32
CA TYR A 45 18.66 14.16 0.21
C TYR A 45 17.81 15.22 0.91
N ASP A 46 18.11 15.49 2.17
CA ASP A 46 17.36 16.50 2.90
C ASP A 46 17.86 17.93 2.57
N VAL A 47 17.08 18.92 3.00
CA VAL A 47 17.38 20.35 2.80
C VAL A 47 18.65 20.81 3.53
N ASP A 48 19.16 20.02 4.48
CA ASP A 48 20.42 20.27 5.17
C ASP A 48 21.62 19.63 4.41
N GLY A 49 21.35 18.98 3.24
CA GLY A 49 22.35 18.36 2.37
C GLY A 49 22.76 16.95 2.80
N LYS A 50 22.10 16.35 3.77
CA LYS A 50 22.39 14.98 4.21
C LYS A 50 21.73 13.96 3.30
N GLU A 51 22.48 12.92 2.94
CA GLU A 51 22.04 11.79 2.13
C GLU A 51 21.56 10.63 3.01
N TYR A 52 20.53 9.92 2.51
CA TYR A 52 19.99 8.72 3.15
C TYR A 52 19.65 7.67 2.09
N VAL A 53 19.91 6.40 2.41
CA VAL A 53 19.29 5.27 1.68
C VAL A 53 17.83 5.21 2.08
N ASP A 54 16.94 5.22 1.10
CA ASP A 54 15.49 5.32 1.30
C ASP A 54 14.77 3.97 1.17
N TYR A 55 14.24 3.49 2.27
CA TYR A 55 13.40 2.29 2.31
C TYR A 55 11.90 2.61 2.41
N ILE A 56 11.51 3.88 2.22
CA ILE A 56 10.10 4.28 2.08
C ILE A 56 9.66 4.17 0.62
N ASP A 57 10.56 4.46 -0.33
CA ASP A 57 10.27 4.45 -1.78
C ASP A 57 8.96 5.19 -2.12
N SER A 58 8.76 6.37 -1.47
CA SER A 58 7.52 7.17 -1.56
C SER A 58 6.26 6.39 -1.15
N TRP A 59 6.36 5.46 -0.20
CA TRP A 59 5.32 4.51 0.23
C TRP A 59 5.00 3.44 -0.83
N GLY A 60 6.00 3.10 -1.65
CA GLY A 60 5.96 1.98 -2.57
C GLY A 60 5.91 2.27 -4.08
N PRO A 61 5.54 3.47 -4.59
CA PRO A 61 5.49 3.69 -6.04
C PRO A 61 6.84 3.63 -6.76
N MET A 62 7.96 3.85 -6.04
CA MET A 62 9.30 3.96 -6.64
C MET A 62 9.97 2.59 -6.82
N ILE A 63 9.27 1.60 -7.38
CA ILE A 63 9.81 0.25 -7.60
C ILE A 63 11.06 0.23 -8.48
N LEU A 64 11.21 1.18 -9.41
CA LEU A 64 12.39 1.38 -10.26
C LEU A 64 13.43 2.33 -9.64
N GLY A 65 13.17 2.84 -8.44
CA GLY A 65 13.93 3.91 -7.81
C GLY A 65 13.42 5.31 -8.16
N HIS A 66 13.92 6.28 -7.42
CA HIS A 66 13.59 7.68 -7.65
C HIS A 66 14.17 8.20 -8.97
N ASN A 67 13.48 9.15 -9.58
CA ASN A 67 13.95 9.89 -10.75
C ASN A 67 14.31 8.99 -11.95
N PHE A 68 13.61 7.86 -12.11
CA PHE A 68 13.88 6.91 -13.19
C PHE A 68 13.80 7.61 -14.56
N PRO A 69 14.85 7.52 -15.40
CA PRO A 69 15.02 8.40 -16.57
C PRO A 69 13.87 8.35 -17.56
N GLU A 70 13.39 7.15 -17.93
CA GLU A 70 12.35 6.94 -18.94
C GLU A 70 11.01 7.51 -18.47
N VAL A 71 10.67 7.32 -17.19
CA VAL A 71 9.44 7.88 -16.59
C VAL A 71 9.52 9.40 -16.57
N LYS A 72 10.65 9.97 -16.13
CA LYS A 72 10.88 11.41 -16.11
C LYS A 72 10.76 12.03 -17.50
N GLU A 73 11.37 11.41 -18.51
CA GLU A 73 11.32 11.90 -19.90
C GLU A 73 9.89 11.88 -20.43
N SER A 74 9.12 10.80 -20.15
CA SER A 74 7.72 10.71 -20.60
C SER A 74 6.84 11.78 -19.97
N VAL A 75 7.05 12.09 -18.68
CA VAL A 75 6.37 13.19 -17.98
C VAL A 75 6.69 14.54 -18.62
N LEU A 76 7.97 14.82 -18.87
CA LEU A 76 8.39 16.08 -19.51
C LEU A 76 7.76 16.25 -20.90
N LYS A 77 7.76 15.20 -21.73
CA LYS A 77 7.11 15.21 -23.05
C LYS A 77 5.59 15.41 -22.96
N ALA A 78 4.94 14.81 -21.95
CA ALA A 78 3.52 15.00 -21.74
C ALA A 78 3.20 16.46 -21.31
N CYS A 79 4.04 17.06 -20.47
CA CYS A 79 3.90 18.46 -20.04
C CYS A 79 3.94 19.46 -21.20
N GLU A 80 4.72 19.18 -22.26
CA GLU A 80 4.79 20.03 -23.44
C GLU A 80 3.43 20.18 -24.17
N LYS A 81 2.54 19.17 -24.03
CA LYS A 81 1.20 19.16 -24.65
C LYS A 81 0.12 19.79 -23.77
N GLY A 82 0.43 20.10 -22.53
CA GLY A 82 -0.49 20.64 -21.52
C GLY A 82 -0.71 19.70 -20.36
N LEU A 83 -1.14 20.25 -19.22
CA LEU A 83 -1.20 19.50 -17.95
C LEU A 83 -2.52 18.74 -17.77
N SER A 84 -3.63 19.28 -18.30
CA SER A 84 -4.97 18.69 -18.16
C SER A 84 -5.93 19.32 -19.17
N PHE A 85 -6.90 18.55 -19.66
CA PHE A 85 -7.76 19.01 -20.75
C PHE A 85 -9.26 19.03 -20.39
N GLY A 86 -9.69 18.29 -19.34
CA GLY A 86 -11.11 18.09 -19.05
C GLY A 86 -11.87 17.32 -20.14
N CYS A 87 -11.14 16.58 -20.98
CA CYS A 87 -11.62 15.78 -22.10
C CYS A 87 -10.87 14.44 -22.11
N ALA A 88 -11.45 13.44 -22.77
CA ALA A 88 -10.82 12.15 -22.98
C ALA A 88 -9.55 12.27 -23.82
N THR A 89 -8.56 11.43 -23.54
CA THR A 89 -7.25 11.42 -24.21
C THR A 89 -6.90 10.02 -24.73
N ALA A 90 -6.07 9.96 -25.77
CA ALA A 90 -5.61 8.66 -26.30
C ALA A 90 -4.82 7.84 -25.25
N ILE A 91 -4.02 8.53 -24.43
CA ILE A 91 -3.18 7.85 -23.44
C ILE A 91 -3.99 7.18 -22.31
N GLU A 92 -5.21 7.67 -22.00
CA GLU A 92 -6.12 6.98 -21.08
C GLU A 92 -6.56 5.64 -21.66
N VAL A 93 -6.84 5.60 -22.97
CA VAL A 93 -7.20 4.37 -23.68
C VAL A 93 -6.03 3.40 -23.67
N GLU A 94 -4.85 3.86 -24.05
CA GLU A 94 -3.63 3.03 -24.06
C GLU A 94 -3.33 2.45 -22.66
N MET A 95 -3.50 3.23 -21.60
CA MET A 95 -3.29 2.76 -20.23
C MET A 95 -4.32 1.69 -19.84
N ALA A 96 -5.59 1.91 -20.18
CA ALA A 96 -6.66 0.96 -19.88
C ALA A 96 -6.49 -0.35 -20.68
N GLU A 97 -6.22 -0.26 -21.98
CA GLU A 97 -5.92 -1.41 -22.84
C GLU A 97 -4.73 -2.20 -22.29
N PHE A 98 -3.64 -1.51 -21.96
CA PHE A 98 -2.44 -2.16 -21.43
C PHE A 98 -2.71 -2.95 -20.16
N ILE A 99 -3.50 -2.40 -19.22
CA ILE A 99 -3.90 -3.13 -18.00
C ILE A 99 -4.79 -4.32 -18.34
N CYS A 100 -5.83 -4.13 -19.15
CA CYS A 100 -6.79 -5.18 -19.48
C CYS A 100 -6.18 -6.32 -20.30
N ASP A 101 -5.25 -6.01 -21.19
CA ASP A 101 -4.57 -7.01 -22.05
C ASP A 101 -3.57 -7.89 -21.27
N HIS A 102 -3.02 -7.36 -20.15
CA HIS A 102 -1.95 -8.05 -19.43
C HIS A 102 -2.36 -8.55 -18.03
N ILE A 103 -3.52 -8.14 -17.50
CA ILE A 103 -4.03 -8.61 -16.22
C ILE A 103 -5.29 -9.44 -16.43
N PRO A 104 -5.21 -10.78 -16.37
CA PRO A 104 -6.26 -11.70 -16.85
C PRO A 104 -7.63 -11.57 -16.14
N HIS A 105 -7.65 -11.00 -14.95
CA HIS A 105 -8.89 -10.82 -14.17
C HIS A 105 -9.45 -9.38 -14.23
N VAL A 106 -8.93 -8.54 -15.13
CA VAL A 106 -9.38 -7.17 -15.33
C VAL A 106 -9.86 -6.99 -16.77
N ASP A 107 -11.17 -7.16 -17.00
CA ASP A 107 -11.79 -6.94 -18.31
C ASP A 107 -12.01 -5.46 -18.60
N MET A 108 -12.21 -4.65 -17.56
CA MET A 108 -12.41 -3.20 -17.62
C MET A 108 -11.80 -2.51 -16.40
N VAL A 109 -11.27 -1.31 -16.61
CA VAL A 109 -10.64 -0.48 -15.57
C VAL A 109 -11.13 0.96 -15.64
N ARG A 110 -11.26 1.61 -14.49
CA ARG A 110 -11.57 3.04 -14.38
C ARG A 110 -10.50 3.75 -13.56
N MET A 111 -9.89 4.78 -14.12
CA MET A 111 -8.91 5.62 -13.45
C MET A 111 -9.58 6.60 -12.47
N VAL A 112 -8.90 6.83 -11.36
CA VAL A 112 -9.22 7.82 -10.32
C VAL A 112 -7.91 8.47 -9.84
N ASN A 113 -7.94 9.31 -8.77
CA ASN A 113 -6.75 10.09 -8.39
C ASN A 113 -6.01 9.52 -7.16
N SER A 114 -6.55 8.53 -6.49
CA SER A 114 -5.95 7.94 -5.29
C SER A 114 -6.46 6.52 -5.01
N GLY A 115 -5.73 5.77 -4.17
CA GLY A 115 -6.21 4.50 -3.65
C GLY A 115 -7.51 4.63 -2.86
N THR A 116 -7.70 5.73 -2.12
CA THR A 116 -8.97 6.01 -1.42
C THR A 116 -10.15 6.07 -2.38
N GLU A 117 -10.01 6.80 -3.49
CA GLU A 117 -11.07 6.88 -4.51
C GLU A 117 -11.29 5.53 -5.19
N ALA A 118 -10.23 4.77 -5.44
CA ALA A 118 -10.33 3.44 -6.03
C ALA A 118 -11.14 2.49 -5.13
N VAL A 119 -10.79 2.38 -3.86
CA VAL A 119 -11.51 1.54 -2.89
C VAL A 119 -12.95 2.02 -2.69
N MET A 120 -13.16 3.32 -2.49
CA MET A 120 -14.52 3.89 -2.36
C MET A 120 -15.40 3.53 -3.55
N SER A 121 -14.84 3.55 -4.75
CA SER A 121 -15.57 3.25 -5.99
C SER A 121 -15.80 1.74 -6.17
N ALA A 122 -14.81 0.91 -5.86
CA ALA A 122 -14.92 -0.55 -5.90
C ALA A 122 -15.98 -1.06 -4.93
N VAL A 123 -15.99 -0.54 -3.70
CA VAL A 123 -17.03 -0.87 -2.70
C VAL A 123 -18.42 -0.44 -3.17
N ARG A 124 -18.53 0.75 -3.77
CA ARG A 124 -19.81 1.24 -4.29
C ARG A 124 -20.33 0.37 -5.43
N VAL A 125 -19.47 -0.02 -6.37
CA VAL A 125 -19.88 -0.88 -7.48
C VAL A 125 -20.22 -2.30 -7.01
N ALA A 126 -19.50 -2.82 -6.02
CA ALA A 126 -19.80 -4.11 -5.41
C ALA A 126 -21.21 -4.14 -4.77
N ARG A 127 -21.54 -3.09 -4.01
CA ARG A 127 -22.91 -2.91 -3.48
C ARG A 127 -23.94 -2.77 -4.58
N GLY A 128 -23.65 -2.00 -5.63
CA GLY A 128 -24.54 -1.81 -6.77
C GLY A 128 -24.79 -3.09 -7.56
N PHE A 129 -23.77 -3.95 -7.70
CA PHE A 129 -23.88 -5.22 -8.41
C PHE A 129 -24.65 -6.27 -7.62
N THR A 130 -24.33 -6.42 -6.33
CA THR A 130 -24.94 -7.47 -5.49
C THR A 130 -26.30 -7.09 -4.93
N GLY A 131 -26.64 -5.80 -4.88
CA GLY A 131 -27.81 -5.28 -4.18
C GLY A 131 -27.74 -5.42 -2.66
N LYS A 132 -26.57 -5.75 -2.11
CA LYS A 132 -26.30 -5.97 -0.69
C LYS A 132 -25.52 -4.79 -0.10
N ASN A 133 -25.54 -4.60 1.23
CA ASN A 133 -24.97 -3.41 1.86
C ASN A 133 -23.67 -3.64 2.59
N LYS A 134 -23.47 -4.83 3.19
CA LYS A 134 -22.36 -5.06 4.13
C LYS A 134 -21.04 -5.36 3.43
N ILE A 135 -19.98 -4.77 3.99
CA ILE A 135 -18.59 -5.01 3.58
C ILE A 135 -17.82 -5.61 4.75
N ILE A 136 -17.05 -6.66 4.48
CA ILE A 136 -16.10 -7.22 5.45
C ILE A 136 -14.70 -6.74 5.06
N LYS A 137 -13.99 -6.13 6.01
CA LYS A 137 -12.57 -5.78 5.92
C LYS A 137 -11.80 -6.45 7.06
N PHE A 138 -10.49 -6.25 7.12
CA PHE A 138 -9.66 -6.87 8.15
C PHE A 138 -9.05 -5.82 9.10
N ALA A 139 -8.94 -6.21 10.38
CA ALA A 139 -8.23 -5.43 11.39
C ALA A 139 -6.77 -5.21 10.95
N GLY A 140 -6.29 -3.97 11.10
CA GLY A 140 -4.93 -3.59 10.71
C GLY A 140 -4.74 -3.28 9.22
N CYS A 141 -5.71 -3.58 8.35
CA CYS A 141 -5.68 -3.19 6.94
C CYS A 141 -6.25 -1.79 6.74
N TYR A 142 -5.58 -0.99 5.91
CA TYR A 142 -5.98 0.37 5.55
C TYR A 142 -6.42 0.45 4.09
N HIS A 143 -7.65 0.89 3.88
CA HIS A 143 -8.28 0.96 2.55
C HIS A 143 -8.67 2.40 2.18
N GLY A 144 -7.81 3.36 2.54
CA GLY A 144 -8.11 4.77 2.34
C GLY A 144 -8.98 5.37 3.45
N HIS A 145 -9.30 6.66 3.32
CA HIS A 145 -9.94 7.46 4.36
C HIS A 145 -11.36 7.88 4.03
N SER A 146 -12.06 7.10 3.21
CA SER A 146 -13.52 7.27 3.07
C SER A 146 -14.22 6.83 4.36
N ASP A 147 -15.28 7.52 4.76
CA ASP A 147 -15.97 7.29 6.03
C ASP A 147 -16.32 5.81 6.28
N ALA A 148 -16.80 5.10 5.24
CA ALA A 148 -17.14 3.69 5.34
C ALA A 148 -15.95 2.77 5.64
N MET A 149 -14.70 3.20 5.39
CA MET A 149 -13.49 2.39 5.62
C MET A 149 -12.79 2.76 6.92
N LEU A 150 -13.13 3.88 7.57
CA LEU A 150 -12.59 4.31 8.86
C LEU A 150 -13.35 3.64 10.02
N VAL A 151 -13.16 2.35 10.14
CA VAL A 151 -13.80 1.48 11.14
C VAL A 151 -12.74 0.88 12.05
N SER A 152 -12.92 1.07 13.36
CA SER A 152 -12.04 0.52 14.40
C SER A 152 -12.04 -1.01 14.37
N ALA A 153 -10.84 -1.56 14.51
CA ALA A 153 -10.68 -2.93 14.97
C ALA A 153 -10.89 -2.97 16.48
N GLY A 154 -11.95 -3.62 16.94
CA GLY A 154 -12.15 -3.85 18.38
C GLY A 154 -11.00 -4.64 19.00
N SER A 155 -10.80 -4.50 20.29
CA SER A 155 -9.81 -5.26 21.06
C SER A 155 -10.23 -6.73 21.15
N GLY A 156 -9.73 -7.56 20.23
CA GLY A 156 -9.80 -9.02 20.33
C GLY A 156 -11.10 -9.69 19.90
N VAL A 157 -12.07 -8.97 19.35
CA VAL A 157 -13.36 -9.54 18.90
C VAL A 157 -13.84 -8.83 17.64
N MET A 158 -14.50 -9.57 16.75
CA MET A 158 -15.23 -9.07 15.59
C MET A 158 -16.10 -7.87 15.98
N THR A 159 -15.83 -6.71 15.41
CA THR A 159 -16.61 -5.50 15.66
C THR A 159 -17.31 -5.04 14.39
N SER A 160 -18.47 -4.45 14.56
CA SER A 160 -19.27 -3.91 13.48
C SER A 160 -19.54 -2.43 13.75
N GLY A 161 -19.25 -1.59 12.77
CA GLY A 161 -19.75 -0.23 12.71
C GLY A 161 -19.19 0.79 13.71
N VAL A 162 -18.04 0.55 14.36
CA VAL A 162 -17.44 1.53 15.28
C VAL A 162 -16.50 2.47 14.53
N PRO A 163 -16.81 3.80 14.45
CA PRO A 163 -15.92 4.77 13.79
C PRO A 163 -14.54 4.85 14.45
N ASP A 164 -13.49 4.90 13.63
CA ASP A 164 -12.07 5.04 14.05
C ASP A 164 -11.57 6.49 13.96
N SER A 165 -12.42 7.41 13.55
CA SER A 165 -12.10 8.83 13.43
C SER A 165 -13.21 9.71 13.96
N ALA A 166 -12.83 10.79 14.65
CA ALA A 166 -13.76 11.87 14.94
C ALA A 166 -14.35 12.42 13.63
N GLY A 167 -15.63 12.73 13.65
CA GLY A 167 -16.36 13.28 12.51
C GLY A 167 -16.96 12.25 11.56
N VAL A 168 -16.66 10.95 11.73
CA VAL A 168 -17.31 9.87 10.96
C VAL A 168 -18.64 9.51 11.63
N PRO A 169 -19.79 9.71 10.96
CA PRO A 169 -21.09 9.32 11.51
C PRO A 169 -21.22 7.79 11.60
N LYS A 170 -21.91 7.31 12.64
CA LYS A 170 -22.17 5.88 12.82
C LYS A 170 -22.87 5.25 11.60
N GLY A 171 -23.80 5.96 10.96
CA GLY A 171 -24.49 5.49 9.77
C GLY A 171 -23.59 5.26 8.55
N CYS A 172 -22.36 5.85 8.53
CA CYS A 172 -21.38 5.57 7.47
C CYS A 172 -20.62 4.26 7.68
N THR A 173 -20.55 3.78 8.93
CA THR A 173 -19.72 2.63 9.32
C THR A 173 -20.52 1.39 9.70
N GLU A 174 -21.81 1.50 9.95
CA GLU A 174 -22.67 0.41 10.43
C GLU A 174 -22.77 -0.81 9.50
N ASP A 175 -22.51 -0.60 8.21
CA ASP A 175 -22.45 -1.63 7.19
C ASP A 175 -21.04 -2.15 6.90
N THR A 176 -20.03 -1.73 7.69
CA THR A 176 -18.68 -2.23 7.57
C THR A 176 -18.30 -3.08 8.79
N MET A 177 -17.98 -4.34 8.53
CA MET A 177 -17.65 -5.34 9.53
C MET A 177 -16.15 -5.63 9.48
N THR A 178 -15.53 -5.87 10.64
CA THR A 178 -14.08 -6.10 10.72
C THR A 178 -13.79 -7.52 11.19
N ALA A 179 -13.13 -8.30 10.34
CA ALA A 179 -12.64 -9.65 10.62
C ALA A 179 -11.21 -9.63 11.15
N VAL A 180 -10.75 -10.75 11.65
CA VAL A 180 -9.35 -10.99 12.03
C VAL A 180 -8.58 -11.47 10.79
N TYR A 181 -7.44 -10.87 10.51
CA TYR A 181 -6.59 -11.29 9.39
C TYR A 181 -6.01 -12.68 9.66
N ASN A 182 -5.92 -13.52 8.62
CA ASN A 182 -5.50 -14.92 8.74
C ASN A 182 -6.46 -15.86 9.53
N ASP A 183 -7.71 -15.43 9.75
CA ASP A 183 -8.75 -16.22 10.46
C ASP A 183 -10.03 -16.29 9.60
N LEU A 184 -10.21 -17.43 8.89
CA LEU A 184 -11.40 -17.69 8.05
C LEU A 184 -12.67 -17.89 8.88
N ASP A 185 -12.55 -18.38 10.11
CA ASP A 185 -13.71 -18.60 10.97
C ASP A 185 -14.33 -17.27 11.38
N SER A 186 -13.50 -16.24 11.62
CA SER A 186 -13.99 -14.88 11.88
C SER A 186 -14.76 -14.31 10.68
N VAL A 187 -14.30 -14.58 9.44
CA VAL A 187 -14.99 -14.14 8.23
C VAL A 187 -16.33 -14.87 8.07
N ARG A 188 -16.34 -16.20 8.24
CA ARG A 188 -17.57 -17.00 8.16
C ARG A 188 -18.61 -16.53 9.17
N ALA A 189 -18.22 -16.32 10.41
CA ALA A 189 -19.13 -15.85 11.47
C ALA A 189 -19.75 -14.48 11.12
N LEU A 190 -18.96 -13.56 10.53
CA LEU A 190 -19.47 -12.26 10.07
C LEU A 190 -20.41 -12.41 8.87
N MET A 191 -20.14 -13.32 7.92
CA MET A 191 -21.05 -13.59 6.81
C MET A 191 -22.37 -14.18 7.26
N GLU A 192 -22.35 -15.08 8.25
CA GLU A 192 -23.57 -15.61 8.89
C GLU A 192 -24.34 -14.51 9.63
N GLN A 193 -23.64 -13.68 10.42
CA GLN A 193 -24.25 -12.50 11.09
C GLN A 193 -24.84 -11.50 10.11
N ALA A 194 -24.26 -11.36 8.92
CA ALA A 194 -24.74 -10.46 7.88
C ALA A 194 -26.05 -10.93 7.22
N ASP A 195 -26.49 -12.16 7.47
CA ASP A 195 -27.75 -12.74 6.97
C ASP A 195 -27.97 -12.50 5.48
N GLY A 196 -26.99 -12.92 4.67
CA GLY A 196 -27.05 -12.78 3.20
C GLY A 196 -26.75 -11.37 2.68
N GLN A 197 -26.47 -10.37 3.52
CA GLN A 197 -26.25 -8.99 3.14
C GLN A 197 -24.78 -8.63 2.86
N THR A 198 -23.86 -9.58 2.83
CA THR A 198 -22.47 -9.32 2.48
C THR A 198 -22.32 -9.04 0.98
N ALA A 199 -22.02 -7.80 0.62
CA ALA A 199 -21.74 -7.38 -0.75
C ALA A 199 -20.36 -7.81 -1.20
N ALA A 200 -19.35 -7.58 -0.34
CA ALA A 200 -17.98 -7.94 -0.64
C ALA A 200 -17.13 -8.16 0.62
N VAL A 201 -16.04 -8.92 0.44
CA VAL A 201 -14.89 -8.95 1.32
C VAL A 201 -13.77 -8.18 0.62
N ILE A 202 -13.18 -7.20 1.29
CA ILE A 202 -11.99 -6.48 0.83
C ILE A 202 -10.78 -6.86 1.66
N VAL A 203 -9.68 -7.20 1.01
CA VAL A 203 -8.45 -7.66 1.66
C VAL A 203 -7.20 -7.10 0.99
N ASP A 204 -6.23 -6.63 1.81
CA ASP A 204 -4.83 -6.55 1.40
C ASP A 204 -4.29 -7.98 1.34
N ALA A 205 -3.91 -8.50 0.17
CA ALA A 205 -3.41 -9.87 0.05
C ALA A 205 -2.12 -10.08 0.88
N VAL A 206 -1.36 -9.01 1.11
CA VAL A 206 -0.31 -8.91 2.13
C VAL A 206 -0.64 -7.68 2.98
N GLY A 207 -0.96 -7.87 4.24
CA GLY A 207 -1.16 -6.74 5.16
C GLY A 207 0.14 -5.94 5.28
N ALA A 208 0.10 -4.64 4.94
CA ALA A 208 1.29 -3.78 4.92
C ALA A 208 1.07 -2.43 5.64
N ASN A 209 -0.03 -2.31 6.40
CA ASN A 209 -0.35 -1.16 7.25
C ASN A 209 -0.42 -1.52 8.75
N MET A 210 -0.01 -2.75 9.08
CA MET A 210 0.22 -3.24 10.44
C MET A 210 1.66 -3.80 10.59
N GLY A 211 2.60 -3.25 9.80
CA GLY A 211 3.81 -3.91 9.39
C GLY A 211 3.48 -4.93 8.29
N VAL A 212 4.46 -5.67 7.79
CA VAL A 212 4.23 -6.69 6.76
C VAL A 212 3.74 -7.98 7.40
N VAL A 213 2.50 -8.36 7.12
CA VAL A 213 1.89 -9.60 7.61
C VAL A 213 1.47 -10.43 6.40
N PRO A 214 2.19 -11.52 6.10
CA PRO A 214 1.85 -12.42 5.00
C PRO A 214 0.53 -13.16 5.24
N PRO A 215 -0.21 -13.52 4.18
CA PRO A 215 -1.33 -14.44 4.32
C PRO A 215 -0.83 -15.83 4.69
N LYS A 216 -1.47 -16.48 5.67
CA LYS A 216 -1.24 -17.90 5.93
C LYS A 216 -1.66 -18.74 4.73
N LYS A 217 -0.98 -19.87 4.55
CA LYS A 217 -1.33 -20.82 3.49
C LYS A 217 -2.81 -21.20 3.54
N GLY A 218 -3.53 -21.04 2.46
CA GLY A 218 -4.96 -21.36 2.34
C GLY A 218 -5.89 -20.22 2.75
N PHE A 219 -5.38 -19.08 3.28
CA PHE A 219 -6.23 -17.98 3.71
C PHE A 219 -6.93 -17.28 2.52
N LEU A 220 -6.18 -16.90 1.49
CA LEU A 220 -6.76 -16.20 0.34
C LEU A 220 -7.69 -17.13 -0.47
N GLU A 221 -7.29 -18.38 -0.68
CA GLU A 221 -8.13 -19.40 -1.31
C GLU A 221 -9.41 -19.67 -0.50
N GLY A 222 -9.30 -19.63 0.82
CA GLY A 222 -10.44 -19.75 1.73
C GLY A 222 -11.40 -18.56 1.61
N LEU A 223 -10.88 -17.34 1.50
CA LEU A 223 -11.69 -16.13 1.23
C LEU A 223 -12.45 -16.24 -0.09
N ARG A 224 -11.78 -16.69 -1.17
CA ARG A 224 -12.45 -16.91 -2.45
C ARG A 224 -13.62 -17.89 -2.32
N LYS A 225 -13.39 -19.03 -1.66
CA LYS A 225 -14.45 -20.03 -1.43
C LYS A 225 -15.60 -19.49 -0.60
N LEU A 226 -15.32 -18.74 0.47
CA LEU A 226 -16.35 -18.12 1.29
C LEU A 226 -17.17 -17.09 0.48
N CYS A 227 -16.50 -16.24 -0.31
CA CYS A 227 -17.22 -15.30 -1.17
C CYS A 227 -18.14 -16.01 -2.17
N ASP A 228 -17.68 -17.11 -2.78
CA ASP A 228 -18.50 -17.92 -3.70
C ASP A 228 -19.67 -18.57 -2.98
N GLU A 229 -19.46 -19.14 -1.77
CA GLU A 229 -20.50 -19.79 -0.97
C GLU A 229 -21.63 -18.83 -0.56
N TYR A 230 -21.26 -17.58 -0.15
CA TYR A 230 -22.22 -16.59 0.32
C TYR A 230 -22.70 -15.60 -0.76
N GLY A 231 -22.24 -15.77 -2.01
CA GLY A 231 -22.58 -14.87 -3.12
C GLY A 231 -22.14 -13.42 -2.85
N ALA A 232 -20.96 -13.25 -2.28
CA ALA A 232 -20.28 -11.98 -2.07
C ALA A 232 -19.14 -11.83 -3.09
N LEU A 233 -18.72 -10.59 -3.37
CA LEU A 233 -17.54 -10.34 -4.21
C LEU A 233 -16.25 -10.37 -3.38
N LEU A 234 -15.17 -10.85 -3.97
CA LEU A 234 -13.82 -10.69 -3.41
C LEU A 234 -13.13 -9.51 -4.07
N ILE A 235 -12.73 -8.53 -3.27
CA ILE A 235 -11.97 -7.36 -3.71
C ILE A 235 -10.54 -7.49 -3.18
N PHE A 236 -9.55 -7.54 -4.07
CA PHE A 236 -8.15 -7.37 -3.67
C PHE A 236 -7.79 -5.90 -3.69
N ASP A 237 -7.38 -5.37 -2.54
CA ASP A 237 -6.71 -4.09 -2.48
C ASP A 237 -5.25 -4.28 -2.87
N GLU A 238 -4.98 -3.99 -4.13
CA GLU A 238 -3.65 -4.10 -4.75
C GLU A 238 -2.92 -2.74 -4.79
N VAL A 239 -3.33 -1.79 -3.96
CA VAL A 239 -2.69 -0.46 -3.93
C VAL A 239 -1.22 -0.55 -3.55
N ILE A 240 -0.82 -1.53 -2.72
CA ILE A 240 0.59 -1.79 -2.38
C ILE A 240 1.17 -2.93 -3.21
N THR A 241 0.44 -4.02 -3.37
CA THR A 241 0.91 -5.28 -3.93
C THR A 241 0.84 -5.34 -5.46
N GLY A 242 -0.05 -4.57 -6.07
CA GLY A 242 -0.23 -4.50 -7.51
C GLY A 242 1.04 -4.04 -8.23
N PHE A 243 1.44 -4.80 -9.25
CA PHE A 243 2.68 -4.58 -10.00
C PHE A 243 3.96 -4.62 -9.15
N ARG A 244 3.88 -5.07 -7.89
CA ARG A 244 5.03 -5.18 -6.98
C ARG A 244 5.47 -6.61 -6.74
N LEU A 245 4.55 -7.52 -6.43
CA LEU A 245 4.89 -8.91 -6.12
C LEU A 245 5.14 -9.73 -7.39
N ALA A 246 4.36 -9.46 -8.41
CA ALA A 246 4.45 -9.92 -9.78
C ALA A 246 3.86 -8.84 -10.68
N PHE A 247 3.91 -8.99 -12.00
CA PHE A 247 3.27 -8.03 -12.89
C PHE A 247 1.75 -8.02 -12.69
N GLY A 248 1.11 -9.17 -12.53
CA GLY A 248 -0.31 -9.31 -12.16
C GLY A 248 -0.60 -9.16 -10.67
N GLY A 249 0.33 -8.59 -9.89
CA GLY A 249 0.15 -8.30 -8.48
C GLY A 249 0.08 -9.54 -7.57
N ALA A 250 -0.63 -9.39 -6.45
CA ALA A 250 -0.84 -10.47 -5.51
C ALA A 250 -1.76 -11.57 -6.07
N ALA A 251 -2.68 -11.24 -6.95
CA ALA A 251 -3.54 -12.22 -7.60
C ALA A 251 -2.72 -13.26 -8.37
N GLU A 252 -1.73 -12.83 -9.15
CA GLU A 252 -0.79 -13.71 -9.83
C GLU A 252 0.13 -14.42 -8.84
N TYR A 253 0.72 -13.69 -7.90
CA TYR A 253 1.73 -14.20 -6.96
C TYR A 253 1.18 -15.33 -6.07
N PHE A 254 -0.06 -15.22 -5.60
CA PHE A 254 -0.72 -16.22 -4.76
C PHE A 254 -1.65 -17.17 -5.54
N GLY A 255 -1.91 -16.92 -6.81
CA GLY A 255 -2.77 -17.76 -7.64
C GLY A 255 -4.26 -17.71 -7.26
N VAL A 256 -4.75 -16.58 -6.75
CA VAL A 256 -6.14 -16.38 -6.36
C VAL A 256 -6.75 -15.22 -7.14
N THR A 257 -7.85 -15.49 -7.82
CA THR A 257 -8.53 -14.52 -8.69
C THR A 257 -9.63 -13.76 -7.93
N PRO A 258 -9.52 -12.44 -7.75
CA PRO A 258 -10.59 -11.61 -7.21
C PRO A 258 -11.64 -11.26 -8.27
N ASP A 259 -12.80 -10.75 -7.84
CA ASP A 259 -13.84 -10.20 -8.73
C ASP A 259 -13.54 -8.75 -9.12
N LEU A 260 -12.95 -7.99 -8.19
CA LEU A 260 -12.53 -6.60 -8.35
C LEU A 260 -11.14 -6.41 -7.75
N VAL A 261 -10.40 -5.46 -8.31
CA VAL A 261 -9.10 -5.00 -7.81
C VAL A 261 -9.08 -3.48 -7.67
N THR A 262 -8.28 -2.99 -6.73
CA THR A 262 -7.95 -1.56 -6.63
C THR A 262 -6.46 -1.35 -6.76
N TYR A 263 -6.06 -0.36 -7.52
CA TYR A 263 -4.67 -0.01 -7.78
C TYR A 263 -4.36 1.42 -7.35
N GLY A 264 -3.11 1.69 -7.10
CA GLY A 264 -2.55 2.99 -6.80
C GLY A 264 -1.02 2.93 -6.84
N LYS A 265 -0.35 3.88 -6.21
CA LYS A 265 1.11 3.86 -6.04
C LYS A 265 1.89 3.56 -7.34
N ILE A 266 2.28 2.33 -7.60
CA ILE A 266 3.09 1.92 -8.75
C ILE A 266 2.46 2.33 -10.08
N ILE A 267 1.14 2.21 -10.23
CA ILE A 267 0.48 2.61 -11.49
C ILE A 267 0.61 4.10 -11.81
N GLY A 268 1.05 4.91 -10.87
CA GLY A 268 1.29 6.35 -11.03
C GLY A 268 2.74 6.73 -11.16
N ALA A 269 3.68 5.83 -10.88
CA ALA A 269 5.12 6.13 -10.88
C ALA A 269 5.47 7.42 -10.12
N GLY A 270 4.79 7.68 -8.98
CA GLY A 270 4.94 8.89 -8.17
C GLY A 270 3.90 9.98 -8.44
N MET A 271 3.12 9.90 -9.51
CA MET A 271 2.00 10.80 -9.77
C MET A 271 0.75 10.37 -9.00
N PRO A 272 -0.13 11.33 -8.63
CA PRO A 272 -1.39 11.01 -7.96
C PRO A 272 -2.34 10.29 -8.92
N VAL A 273 -2.54 9.00 -8.69
CA VAL A 273 -3.44 8.15 -9.47
C VAL A 273 -3.91 6.97 -8.62
N GLY A 274 -5.07 6.48 -8.93
CA GLY A 274 -5.62 5.19 -8.54
C GLY A 274 -6.42 4.61 -9.68
N ALA A 275 -6.81 3.36 -9.55
CA ALA A 275 -7.73 2.72 -10.48
C ALA A 275 -8.49 1.61 -9.76
N TYR A 276 -9.66 1.27 -10.28
CA TYR A 276 -10.38 0.06 -9.91
C TYR A 276 -10.88 -0.63 -11.16
N GLY A 277 -10.89 -1.94 -11.12
CA GLY A 277 -11.26 -2.75 -12.29
C GLY A 277 -11.63 -4.16 -11.89
N GLY A 278 -12.00 -4.97 -12.87
CA GLY A 278 -12.38 -6.36 -12.69
C GLY A 278 -13.30 -6.85 -13.80
N ARG A 279 -14.17 -7.78 -13.44
CA ARG A 279 -15.08 -8.43 -14.37
C ARG A 279 -15.99 -7.42 -15.09
N ARG A 280 -16.17 -7.60 -16.39
CA ARG A 280 -16.93 -6.70 -17.27
C ARG A 280 -18.33 -6.41 -16.77
N GLU A 281 -19.09 -7.44 -16.41
CA GLU A 281 -20.46 -7.32 -15.96
C GLU A 281 -20.62 -6.52 -14.65
N ILE A 282 -19.58 -6.43 -13.85
CA ILE A 282 -19.54 -5.58 -12.64
C ILE A 282 -19.22 -4.14 -13.05
N MET A 283 -18.20 -3.97 -13.88
CA MET A 283 -17.71 -2.65 -14.26
C MET A 283 -18.65 -1.87 -15.17
N GLU A 284 -19.49 -2.55 -15.96
CA GLU A 284 -20.53 -1.93 -16.78
C GLU A 284 -21.66 -1.27 -15.95
N LEU A 285 -21.72 -1.53 -14.63
CA LEU A 285 -22.62 -0.77 -13.75
C LEU A 285 -22.14 0.66 -13.49
N VAL A 286 -20.90 0.99 -13.81
CA VAL A 286 -20.35 2.33 -13.59
C VAL A 286 -20.89 3.29 -14.65
N SER A 287 -21.33 4.48 -14.19
CA SER A 287 -21.81 5.55 -15.07
C SER A 287 -20.71 5.96 -16.10
N PRO A 288 -21.07 6.26 -17.36
CA PRO A 288 -22.42 6.52 -17.90
C PRO A 288 -23.16 5.27 -18.40
N VAL A 289 -22.54 4.09 -18.44
CA VAL A 289 -23.17 2.86 -18.91
C VAL A 289 -24.24 2.41 -17.91
N GLY A 290 -23.86 2.25 -16.64
CA GLY A 290 -24.73 1.88 -15.55
C GLY A 290 -25.10 3.07 -14.64
N LYS A 291 -25.61 2.75 -13.43
CA LYS A 291 -26.13 3.74 -12.48
C LYS A 291 -25.17 4.04 -11.31
N VAL A 292 -24.06 3.33 -11.19
CA VAL A 292 -23.08 3.55 -10.12
C VAL A 292 -22.22 4.76 -10.46
N TYR A 293 -22.40 5.84 -9.72
CA TYR A 293 -21.74 7.11 -10.03
C TYR A 293 -20.29 7.18 -9.51
N GLN A 294 -19.39 7.61 -10.37
CA GLN A 294 -18.03 8.03 -10.06
C GLN A 294 -17.62 9.11 -11.05
N ALA A 295 -16.96 10.17 -10.57
CA ALA A 295 -16.41 11.24 -11.39
C ALA A 295 -15.14 11.80 -10.73
N GLY A 296 -14.27 12.38 -11.54
CA GLY A 296 -13.05 13.05 -11.07
C GLY A 296 -12.49 13.95 -12.17
N THR A 297 -12.30 15.23 -11.86
CA THR A 297 -11.79 16.23 -12.83
C THR A 297 -10.44 15.83 -13.41
N LEU A 298 -9.57 15.22 -12.60
CA LEU A 298 -8.21 14.83 -12.98
C LEU A 298 -8.04 13.31 -13.15
N SER A 299 -9.14 12.53 -13.07
CA SER A 299 -9.08 11.11 -13.36
C SER A 299 -8.59 10.85 -14.78
N GLY A 300 -7.53 10.07 -14.93
CA GLY A 300 -6.93 9.80 -16.24
C GLY A 300 -6.14 11.00 -16.81
N ASN A 301 -5.68 11.94 -15.98
CA ASN A 301 -4.91 13.08 -16.49
C ASN A 301 -3.64 12.62 -17.24
N PRO A 302 -3.28 13.35 -18.33
CA PRO A 302 -2.24 12.87 -19.26
C PRO A 302 -0.85 12.73 -18.63
N ILE A 303 -0.55 13.50 -17.59
CA ILE A 303 0.76 13.46 -16.93
C ILE A 303 0.89 12.17 -16.09
N ALA A 304 -0.13 11.85 -15.31
CA ALA A 304 -0.14 10.62 -14.51
C ALA A 304 -0.23 9.38 -15.43
N MET A 305 -0.97 9.43 -16.51
CA MET A 305 -1.04 8.34 -17.49
C MET A 305 0.31 8.12 -18.18
N ALA A 306 1.01 9.19 -18.56
CA ALA A 306 2.34 9.09 -19.18
C ALA A 306 3.36 8.45 -18.23
N ALA A 307 3.39 8.90 -16.98
CA ALA A 307 4.27 8.32 -15.95
C ALA A 307 3.97 6.83 -15.71
N GLY A 308 2.69 6.54 -15.44
CA GLY A 308 2.26 5.18 -15.09
C GLY A 308 2.43 4.20 -16.24
N LEU A 309 1.95 4.54 -17.43
CA LEU A 309 2.06 3.68 -18.60
C LEU A 309 3.52 3.36 -18.96
N THR A 310 4.41 4.34 -18.86
CA THR A 310 5.85 4.12 -19.08
C THR A 310 6.42 3.14 -18.07
N GLN A 311 6.11 3.32 -16.78
CA GLN A 311 6.57 2.40 -15.74
C GLN A 311 6.00 0.98 -15.93
N LEU A 312 4.70 0.84 -16.22
CA LEU A 312 4.09 -0.46 -16.42
C LEU A 312 4.65 -1.19 -17.65
N LYS A 313 4.86 -0.50 -18.78
CA LYS A 313 5.50 -1.06 -19.96
C LYS A 313 6.92 -1.55 -19.64
N TYR A 314 7.69 -0.75 -18.93
CA TYR A 314 9.04 -1.14 -18.51
C TYR A 314 9.02 -2.39 -17.62
N LEU A 315 8.14 -2.45 -16.61
CA LEU A 315 8.00 -3.61 -15.75
C LEU A 315 7.55 -4.87 -16.50
N TYR A 316 6.71 -4.73 -17.51
CA TYR A 316 6.25 -5.84 -18.35
C TYR A 316 7.36 -6.38 -19.26
N GLU A 317 8.16 -5.50 -19.84
CA GLU A 317 9.29 -5.84 -20.71
C GLU A 317 10.47 -6.42 -19.93
N HIS A 318 10.55 -6.15 -18.62
CA HIS A 318 11.66 -6.53 -17.74
C HIS A 318 11.20 -7.35 -16.52
N GLN A 319 10.51 -8.46 -16.76
CA GLN A 319 9.93 -9.28 -15.68
C GLN A 319 10.97 -9.95 -14.75
N GLU A 320 12.22 -10.04 -15.17
CA GLU A 320 13.35 -10.46 -14.29
C GLU A 320 13.51 -9.56 -13.05
N ILE A 321 12.97 -8.34 -13.09
CA ILE A 321 12.94 -7.40 -11.95
C ILE A 321 12.30 -8.06 -10.71
N TYR A 322 11.22 -8.79 -10.88
CA TYR A 322 10.50 -9.42 -9.74
C TYR A 322 11.36 -10.45 -9.04
N LYS A 323 12.08 -11.28 -9.80
CA LYS A 323 13.04 -12.25 -9.25
C LYS A 323 14.19 -11.53 -8.53
N ASN A 324 14.72 -10.48 -9.15
CA ASN A 324 15.81 -9.69 -8.56
C ASN A 324 15.37 -9.01 -7.25
N LEU A 325 14.15 -8.48 -7.21
CA LEU A 325 13.59 -7.88 -5.99
C LEU A 325 13.36 -8.92 -4.90
N GLU A 326 12.93 -10.11 -5.24
CA GLU A 326 12.80 -11.22 -4.28
C GLU A 326 14.16 -11.64 -3.72
N GLU A 327 15.20 -11.74 -4.56
CA GLU A 327 16.57 -12.05 -4.13
C GLU A 327 17.13 -10.96 -3.21
N LYS A 328 16.92 -9.68 -3.53
CA LYS A 328 17.26 -8.54 -2.66
C LYS A 328 16.51 -8.57 -1.33
N GLY A 329 15.21 -8.89 -1.35
CA GLY A 329 14.42 -9.08 -0.12
C GLY A 329 15.00 -10.19 0.75
N LYS A 330 15.28 -11.36 0.19
CA LYS A 330 15.93 -12.46 0.90
C LYS A 330 17.30 -12.07 1.47
N ARG A 331 18.09 -11.28 0.72
CA ARG A 331 19.38 -10.78 1.20
C ARG A 331 19.25 -9.84 2.39
N LEU A 332 18.38 -8.82 2.28
CA LEU A 332 18.19 -7.84 3.35
C LEU A 332 17.54 -8.49 4.59
N TYR A 333 16.36 -9.05 4.44
CA TYR A 333 15.59 -9.54 5.58
C TYR A 333 16.22 -10.79 6.20
N GLY A 334 16.70 -11.72 5.38
CA GLY A 334 17.46 -12.88 5.88
C GLY A 334 18.81 -12.51 6.50
N GLY A 335 19.45 -11.43 6.03
CA GLY A 335 20.63 -10.83 6.67
C GLY A 335 20.31 -10.24 8.05
N MET A 336 19.18 -9.53 8.17
CA MET A 336 18.69 -9.00 9.44
C MET A 336 18.35 -10.13 10.42
N GLU A 337 17.66 -11.19 9.99
CA GLU A 337 17.37 -12.38 10.82
C GLU A 337 18.63 -13.01 11.39
N LYS A 338 19.69 -13.13 10.58
CA LYS A 338 21.00 -13.65 11.03
C LYS A 338 21.61 -12.75 12.12
N ILE A 339 21.53 -11.41 11.95
CA ILE A 339 22.03 -10.46 12.94
C ILE A 339 21.27 -10.60 14.26
N LEU A 340 19.93 -10.70 14.21
CA LEU A 340 19.11 -10.89 15.40
C LEU A 340 19.45 -12.20 16.13
N ALA A 341 19.62 -13.29 15.38
CA ALA A 341 20.01 -14.58 15.93
C ALA A 341 21.41 -14.55 16.58
N GLU A 342 22.41 -13.97 15.92
CA GLU A 342 23.78 -13.80 16.45
C GLU A 342 23.81 -12.97 17.75
N LYS A 343 22.89 -12.01 17.89
CA LYS A 343 22.78 -11.13 19.06
C LYS A 343 21.80 -11.66 20.11
N ASN A 344 21.18 -12.83 19.89
CA ASN A 344 20.16 -13.42 20.76
C ASN A 344 19.00 -12.44 21.03
N LEU A 345 18.57 -11.70 20.00
CA LEU A 345 17.44 -10.76 20.07
C LEU A 345 16.17 -11.48 19.66
N PRO A 346 15.11 -11.51 20.50
CA PRO A 346 13.91 -12.28 20.25
C PRO A 346 12.89 -11.48 19.40
N TYR A 347 13.37 -10.79 18.37
CA TYR A 347 12.53 -10.01 17.47
C TYR A 347 12.19 -10.80 16.21
N HIS A 348 11.07 -10.44 15.56
CA HIS A 348 10.60 -11.12 14.37
C HIS A 348 10.72 -10.25 13.12
N ILE A 349 11.01 -10.90 11.99
CA ILE A 349 10.98 -10.27 10.69
C ILE A 349 9.96 -11.00 9.84
N ASN A 350 9.04 -10.25 9.26
CA ASN A 350 8.19 -10.75 8.20
C ASN A 350 8.58 -10.09 6.89
N HIS A 351 8.59 -10.85 5.80
CA HIS A 351 8.77 -10.29 4.47
C HIS A 351 8.05 -11.09 3.38
N VAL A 352 7.68 -10.41 2.32
CA VAL A 352 7.16 -10.99 1.07
C VAL A 352 7.84 -10.27 -0.07
N SER A 353 8.65 -10.97 -0.86
CA SER A 353 9.44 -10.37 -1.94
C SER A 353 10.22 -9.14 -1.47
N SER A 354 9.93 -7.96 -2.03
CA SER A 354 10.60 -6.68 -1.73
C SER A 354 9.99 -5.90 -0.57
N LEU A 355 9.03 -6.47 0.14
CA LEU A 355 8.35 -5.87 1.30
C LEU A 355 8.79 -6.57 2.58
N GLY A 356 9.05 -5.83 3.66
CA GLY A 356 9.32 -6.44 4.94
C GLY A 356 9.24 -5.47 6.11
N SER A 357 9.17 -6.03 7.31
CA SER A 357 9.17 -5.28 8.57
C SER A 357 9.89 -6.04 9.67
N LEU A 358 10.63 -5.31 10.49
CA LEU A 358 11.17 -5.79 11.76
C LEU A 358 10.18 -5.45 12.87
N PHE A 359 9.74 -6.45 13.62
CA PHE A 359 8.84 -6.33 14.77
C PHE A 359 9.61 -6.51 16.08
N PHE A 360 9.51 -5.53 16.96
CA PHE A 360 10.13 -5.55 18.29
C PHE A 360 9.25 -6.32 19.29
N THR A 361 9.01 -7.61 19.02
CA THR A 361 8.22 -8.52 19.84
C THR A 361 8.78 -9.94 19.78
N GLU A 362 8.56 -10.71 20.83
CA GLU A 362 8.90 -12.15 20.88
C GLU A 362 7.81 -13.03 20.24
N GLN A 363 6.64 -12.45 19.93
CA GLN A 363 5.54 -13.18 19.35
C GLN A 363 5.67 -13.27 17.83
N GLU A 364 5.29 -14.40 17.26
CA GLU A 364 5.09 -14.51 15.81
C GLU A 364 3.99 -13.53 15.38
N VAL A 365 4.26 -12.70 14.37
CA VAL A 365 3.32 -11.68 13.93
C VAL A 365 2.54 -12.21 12.74
N VAL A 366 1.27 -12.49 12.96
CA VAL A 366 0.35 -13.11 11.98
C VAL A 366 -0.95 -12.32 11.76
N ASP A 367 -1.20 -11.33 12.61
CA ASP A 367 -2.39 -10.48 12.58
C ASP A 367 -2.12 -9.12 13.26
N TYR A 368 -3.15 -8.28 13.31
CA TYR A 368 -3.05 -6.97 13.94
C TYR A 368 -2.81 -7.03 15.46
N THR A 369 -3.35 -8.03 16.15
CA THR A 369 -3.19 -8.19 17.60
C THR A 369 -1.74 -8.53 17.93
N SER A 370 -1.15 -9.48 17.22
CA SER A 370 0.25 -9.84 17.38
C SER A 370 1.20 -8.73 16.93
N ALA A 371 0.86 -7.98 15.85
CA ALA A 371 1.64 -6.80 15.45
C ALA A 371 1.69 -5.73 16.55
N LYS A 372 0.56 -5.47 17.23
CA LYS A 372 0.47 -4.51 18.34
C LYS A 372 1.24 -4.91 19.62
N SER A 373 1.70 -6.14 19.73
CA SER A 373 2.57 -6.56 20.84
C SER A 373 3.99 -5.97 20.74
N SER A 374 4.33 -5.35 19.60
CA SER A 374 5.63 -4.74 19.35
C SER A 374 5.91 -3.56 20.29
N ASP A 375 7.14 -3.49 20.83
CA ASP A 375 7.62 -2.35 21.57
C ASP A 375 7.92 -1.16 20.64
N THR A 376 6.96 -0.26 20.56
CA THR A 376 7.05 0.95 19.71
C THR A 376 8.12 1.95 20.20
N LYS A 377 8.54 1.86 21.48
CA LYS A 377 9.63 2.69 22.00
C LYS A 377 10.98 2.14 21.52
N ALA A 378 11.17 0.83 21.59
CA ALA A 378 12.35 0.18 21.03
C ALA A 378 12.47 0.46 19.52
N PHE A 379 11.36 0.38 18.78
CA PHE A 379 11.33 0.77 17.36
C PHE A 379 11.73 2.25 17.17
N SER A 380 11.22 3.17 18.00
CA SER A 380 11.57 4.60 17.89
C SER A 380 13.08 4.82 18.06
N GLU A 381 13.72 4.15 19.02
CA GLU A 381 15.18 4.25 19.21
C GLU A 381 15.95 3.59 18.05
N TYR A 382 15.48 2.45 17.54
CA TYR A 382 16.03 1.82 16.33
C TYR A 382 15.96 2.75 15.13
N PHE A 383 14.80 3.35 14.87
CA PHE A 383 14.63 4.32 13.79
C PHE A 383 15.65 5.47 13.89
N LYS A 384 15.80 6.09 15.08
CA LYS A 384 16.77 7.17 15.32
C LYS A 384 18.20 6.72 15.05
N GLY A 385 18.53 5.52 15.50
CA GLY A 385 19.87 4.93 15.31
C GLY A 385 20.18 4.63 13.85
N MET A 386 19.20 4.17 13.08
CA MET A 386 19.35 3.93 11.64
C MET A 386 19.41 5.24 10.86
N LEU A 387 18.55 6.21 11.19
CA LEU A 387 18.57 7.53 10.56
C LEU A 387 19.89 8.26 10.79
N ALA A 388 20.52 8.11 11.98
CA ALA A 388 21.83 8.65 12.27
C ALA A 388 22.94 8.05 11.40
N GLN A 389 22.78 6.79 10.98
CA GLN A 389 23.69 6.07 10.09
C GLN A 389 23.34 6.26 8.59
N GLY A 390 22.41 7.14 8.25
CA GLY A 390 22.04 7.43 6.86
C GLY A 390 21.05 6.44 6.26
N ILE A 391 20.31 5.68 7.07
CA ILE A 391 19.26 4.77 6.62
C ILE A 391 17.90 5.38 6.99
N HIS A 392 17.07 5.63 5.99
CA HIS A 392 15.74 6.22 6.16
C HIS A 392 14.65 5.18 5.90
N MET A 393 13.89 4.87 6.93
CA MET A 393 12.75 3.95 6.88
C MET A 393 11.46 4.66 7.30
N ALA A 394 10.33 3.99 7.21
CA ALA A 394 9.07 4.55 7.67
C ALA A 394 9.11 4.87 9.18
N PRO A 395 8.67 6.06 9.61
CA PRO A 395 8.71 6.48 11.02
C PRO A 395 7.56 5.89 11.84
N SER A 396 7.25 4.62 11.63
CA SER A 396 6.21 3.86 12.35
C SER A 396 6.52 2.38 12.30
N GLN A 397 6.35 1.69 13.44
CA GLN A 397 6.46 0.24 13.57
C GLN A 397 5.50 -0.50 12.61
N PHE A 398 4.37 0.12 12.29
CA PHE A 398 3.27 -0.51 11.54
C PHE A 398 3.33 -0.25 10.03
N GLU A 399 4.46 0.23 9.53
CA GLU A 399 4.67 0.47 8.12
C GLU A 399 5.70 -0.51 7.53
N ALA A 400 5.60 -0.75 6.23
CA ALA A 400 6.53 -1.59 5.51
C ALA A 400 7.80 -0.84 5.10
N MET A 401 8.91 -1.56 5.03
CA MET A 401 10.09 -1.19 4.25
C MET A 401 9.92 -1.72 2.82
N PHE A 402 10.37 -0.94 1.85
CA PHE A 402 10.30 -1.27 0.43
C PHE A 402 11.69 -1.34 -0.18
N LEU A 403 11.90 -2.29 -1.07
CA LEU A 403 13.08 -2.36 -1.94
C LEU A 403 12.68 -1.99 -3.36
N SER A 404 13.56 -1.25 -4.03
CA SER A 404 13.47 -0.94 -5.46
C SER A 404 14.61 -1.60 -6.25
N THR A 405 14.54 -1.52 -7.56
CA THR A 405 15.63 -2.00 -8.42
C THR A 405 16.95 -1.27 -8.20
N ALA A 406 16.88 -0.03 -7.70
CA ALA A 406 18.04 0.82 -7.43
C ALA A 406 18.83 0.41 -6.17
N HIS A 407 18.26 -0.37 -5.25
CA HIS A 407 18.99 -0.91 -4.12
C HIS A 407 19.97 -1.99 -4.60
N THR A 408 21.23 -1.67 -4.71
CA THR A 408 22.26 -2.65 -5.09
C THR A 408 22.63 -3.57 -3.91
N ASP A 409 23.34 -4.65 -4.19
CA ASP A 409 23.83 -5.56 -3.14
C ASP A 409 24.73 -4.85 -2.14
N GLU A 410 25.56 -3.90 -2.61
CA GLU A 410 26.45 -3.09 -1.78
C GLU A 410 25.65 -2.19 -0.82
N ILE A 411 24.57 -1.57 -1.29
CA ILE A 411 23.67 -0.74 -0.47
C ILE A 411 22.96 -1.60 0.60
N ILE A 412 22.53 -2.80 0.22
CA ILE A 412 21.91 -3.75 1.15
C ILE A 412 22.93 -4.16 2.23
N ASP A 413 24.18 -4.47 1.84
CA ASP A 413 25.23 -4.84 2.78
C ASP A 413 25.60 -3.70 3.73
N GLN A 414 25.67 -2.45 3.23
CA GLN A 414 25.85 -1.26 4.08
C GLN A 414 24.71 -1.12 5.09
N THR A 415 23.45 -1.39 4.66
CA THR A 415 22.29 -1.35 5.55
C THR A 415 22.39 -2.44 6.62
N LEU A 416 22.79 -3.65 6.25
CA LEU A 416 23.01 -4.75 7.21
C LEU A 416 24.12 -4.43 8.22
N GLU A 417 25.18 -3.76 7.78
CA GLU A 417 26.22 -3.28 8.69
C GLU A 417 25.67 -2.22 9.66
N ALA A 418 24.85 -1.28 9.19
CA ALA A 418 24.20 -0.29 10.05
C ALA A 418 23.27 -0.96 11.10
N VAL A 419 22.52 -1.99 10.71
CA VAL A 419 21.70 -2.80 11.63
C VAL A 419 22.57 -3.49 12.68
N ARG A 420 23.67 -4.14 12.25
CA ARG A 420 24.63 -4.81 13.14
C ARG A 420 25.25 -3.83 14.14
N ASN A 421 25.66 -2.66 13.68
CA ASN A 421 26.25 -1.61 14.50
C ASN A 421 25.27 -1.10 15.55
N TYR A 422 23.97 -0.94 15.19
CA TYR A 422 22.95 -0.55 16.15
C TYR A 422 22.80 -1.57 17.29
N PHE A 423 22.69 -2.84 16.98
CA PHE A 423 22.52 -3.90 17.98
C PHE A 423 23.82 -4.35 18.68
N THR A 424 24.95 -3.72 18.37
CA THR A 424 26.23 -4.01 19.06
C THR A 424 26.50 -3.02 20.21
N LYS A 425 25.79 -1.89 20.21
CA LYS A 425 25.90 -0.85 21.26
C LYS A 425 25.05 -1.25 22.47
#